data_baf357836a48f79f4b10ee67d6843aec
#
_entry.id   baf357836a48f79f4b10ee67d6843aec
#
_cell.length_a   1.000
_cell.length_b   1.000
_cell.length_c   1.000
_cell.angle_alpha   90.00
_cell.angle_beta   90.00
_cell.angle_gamma   90.00
#
_symmetry.space_group_name_H-M   'P 1'
#
loop_
_entity.id
_entity.type
_entity.pdbx_description
1 polymer ?
#
loop_
_entity_poly.entity_id
_entity_poly.type
_entity_poly.pdbx_seq_one_letter_code
_entity_poly.pdbx_strand_id
1 'polypeptide(L)'
;CISKGKARQPYEFGVKVTVATTHKEGLVVGMRSLPGNPYDGHILSAVLEQATNLTQDIAVKLKHIVVDLGFRGVDADNPGKEIIHRGKFKSLTKQQKGWLKRRTAVEPAIGHLKSDHRMDRCWLQVPWVMRCTQSAELRATTCAG
;
A
#
# COMPACT_ATOMS: atom_id res chain seq x y z
N CYS A 1 -5.28 -11.31 -14.71
CA CYS A 1 -6.69 -11.15 -14.34
C CYS A 1 -6.83 -11.38 -12.84
N ILE A 2 -7.43 -10.42 -12.12
CA ILE A 2 -7.66 -10.48 -10.67
C ILE A 2 -9.17 -10.49 -10.44
N SER A 3 -9.69 -11.54 -9.79
CA SER A 3 -11.10 -11.62 -9.39
C SER A 3 -11.30 -10.81 -8.11
N LYS A 4 -12.29 -9.90 -8.11
CA LYS A 4 -12.60 -9.05 -6.94
C LYS A 4 -13.88 -9.43 -6.21
N GLY A 5 -14.64 -10.39 -6.70
CA GLY A 5 -15.92 -10.79 -6.11
C GLY A 5 -16.98 -9.68 -6.07
N LYS A 6 -16.82 -8.60 -6.85
CA LYS A 6 -17.79 -7.50 -6.95
C LYS A 6 -18.72 -7.72 -8.14
N ALA A 7 -20.04 -7.59 -7.92
CA ALA A 7 -21.06 -7.83 -8.93
C ALA A 7 -20.92 -6.96 -10.19
N ARG A 8 -20.49 -5.68 -10.04
CA ARG A 8 -20.36 -4.73 -11.18
C ARG A 8 -19.06 -4.87 -11.95
N GLN A 9 -17.98 -5.34 -11.31
CA GLN A 9 -16.66 -5.48 -11.93
C GLN A 9 -15.96 -6.70 -11.33
N PRO A 10 -16.34 -7.92 -11.78
CA PRO A 10 -15.84 -9.16 -11.19
C PRO A 10 -14.35 -9.39 -11.45
N TYR A 11 -13.82 -8.83 -12.55
CA TYR A 11 -12.43 -9.01 -12.95
C TYR A 11 -11.74 -7.67 -13.19
N GLU A 12 -10.49 -7.56 -12.76
CA GLU A 12 -9.57 -6.49 -13.12
C GLU A 12 -8.34 -7.08 -13.82
N PHE A 13 -7.88 -6.38 -14.87
CA PHE A 13 -6.68 -6.73 -15.60
C PHE A 13 -5.58 -5.75 -15.21
N GLY A 14 -4.37 -6.26 -15.00
CA GLY A 14 -3.23 -5.46 -14.61
C GLY A 14 -2.32 -6.16 -13.62
N VAL A 15 -1.41 -5.41 -13.02
CA VAL A 15 -0.56 -5.86 -11.93
C VAL A 15 -1.11 -5.36 -10.61
N LYS A 16 -0.86 -6.11 -9.55
CA LYS A 16 -1.18 -5.69 -8.19
C LYS A 16 -0.19 -4.60 -7.76
N VAL A 17 -0.71 -3.51 -7.22
CA VAL A 17 0.10 -2.42 -6.68
C VAL A 17 -0.22 -2.25 -5.21
N THR A 18 0.82 -2.17 -4.39
CA THR A 18 0.72 -1.80 -2.97
C THR A 18 1.19 -0.37 -2.79
N VAL A 19 0.49 0.37 -1.93
CA VAL A 19 0.82 1.75 -1.57
C VAL A 19 0.96 1.85 -0.07
N ALA A 20 2.06 2.41 0.40
CA ALA A 20 2.28 2.75 1.80
C ALA A 20 2.21 4.26 1.98
N THR A 21 1.42 4.71 2.94
CA THR A 21 1.25 6.14 3.25
C THR A 21 1.54 6.43 4.71
N THR A 22 1.96 7.66 5.02
CA THR A 22 2.02 8.13 6.41
C THR A 22 0.60 8.22 6.98
N HIS A 23 0.48 8.00 8.29
CA HIS A 23 -0.83 7.95 8.93
C HIS A 23 -1.47 9.33 9.10
N LYS A 24 -0.69 10.36 9.40
CA LYS A 24 -1.19 11.71 9.68
C LYS A 24 -1.39 12.52 8.40
N GLU A 25 -0.38 12.60 7.58
CA GLU A 25 -0.32 13.47 6.41
C GLU A 25 -0.89 12.81 5.15
N GLY A 26 -0.89 11.47 5.10
CA GLY A 26 -1.30 10.71 3.91
C GLY A 26 -0.25 10.70 2.80
N LEU A 27 0.99 11.10 3.10
CA LEU A 27 2.09 11.12 2.13
C LEU A 27 2.44 9.70 1.69
N VAL A 28 2.66 9.49 0.41
CA VAL A 28 3.10 8.20 -0.12
C VAL A 28 4.58 7.99 0.20
N VAL A 29 4.89 7.01 1.04
CA VAL A 29 6.25 6.66 1.48
C VAL A 29 6.74 5.33 0.92
N GLY A 30 5.95 4.70 0.08
CA GLY A 30 6.33 3.48 -0.64
C GLY A 30 5.25 3.05 -1.60
N MET A 31 5.68 2.58 -2.76
CA MET A 31 4.79 2.00 -3.76
C MET A 31 5.51 0.88 -4.50
N ARG A 32 4.86 -0.25 -4.66
CA ARG A 32 5.45 -1.41 -5.32
C ARG A 32 4.45 -2.12 -6.22
N SER A 33 4.85 -2.37 -7.45
CA SER A 33 4.13 -3.24 -8.38
C SER A 33 4.58 -4.68 -8.20
N LEU A 34 3.64 -5.59 -8.25
CA LEU A 34 3.84 -7.01 -7.99
C LEU A 34 3.35 -7.81 -9.20
N PRO A 35 4.22 -8.63 -9.82
CA PRO A 35 3.79 -9.48 -10.92
C PRO A 35 2.79 -10.54 -10.41
N GLY A 36 1.80 -10.84 -11.21
CA GLY A 36 0.72 -11.75 -10.83
C GLY A 36 -0.21 -11.18 -9.76
N ASN A 37 -0.72 -12.04 -8.91
CA ASN A 37 -1.58 -11.67 -7.78
C ASN A 37 -1.10 -12.38 -6.50
N PRO A 38 0.08 -12.04 -5.96
CA PRO A 38 0.59 -12.67 -4.75
C PRO A 38 -0.33 -12.38 -3.55
N TYR A 39 -0.31 -13.29 -2.57
CA TYR A 39 -1.01 -13.08 -1.31
C TYR A 39 -0.45 -11.86 -0.56
N ASP A 40 -1.34 -11.03 -0.01
CA ASP A 40 -0.95 -9.76 0.64
C ASP A 40 0.05 -9.96 1.79
N GLY A 41 -0.07 -11.05 2.53
CA GLY A 41 0.82 -11.38 3.62
C GLY A 41 2.29 -11.50 3.20
N HIS A 42 2.55 -12.16 2.06
CA HIS A 42 3.92 -12.40 1.58
C HIS A 42 4.65 -11.14 1.10
N ILE A 43 3.92 -10.06 0.83
CA ILE A 43 4.50 -8.84 0.28
C ILE A 43 4.74 -7.75 1.33
N LEU A 44 4.20 -7.89 2.55
CA LEU A 44 4.27 -6.85 3.57
C LEU A 44 5.71 -6.51 3.96
N SER A 45 6.55 -7.50 4.19
CA SER A 45 7.96 -7.30 4.57
C SER A 45 8.72 -6.49 3.51
N ALA A 46 8.53 -6.80 2.23
CA ALA A 46 9.15 -6.10 1.12
C ALA A 46 8.65 -4.65 0.97
N VAL A 47 7.38 -4.39 1.26
CA VAL A 47 6.82 -3.02 1.27
C VAL A 47 7.36 -2.21 2.43
N LEU A 48 7.48 -2.82 3.61
CA LEU A 48 8.04 -2.17 4.80
C LEU A 48 9.53 -1.89 4.68
N GLU A 49 10.27 -2.78 4.03
CA GLU A 49 11.68 -2.56 3.69
C GLU A 49 11.83 -1.34 2.77
N GLN A 50 11.06 -1.27 1.69
CA GLN A 50 11.05 -0.13 0.79
C GLN A 50 10.71 1.18 1.53
N ALA A 51 9.66 1.19 2.35
CA ALA A 51 9.27 2.36 3.12
C ALA A 51 10.38 2.78 4.11
N THR A 52 11.05 1.82 4.74
CA THR A 52 12.19 2.10 5.64
C THR A 52 13.36 2.72 4.88
N ASN A 53 13.70 2.19 3.70
CA ASN A 53 14.79 2.71 2.88
C ASN A 53 14.50 4.13 2.37
N LEU A 54 13.25 4.41 2.00
CA LEU A 54 12.84 5.75 1.55
C LEU A 54 12.76 6.79 2.67
N THR A 55 12.65 6.34 3.92
CA THR A 55 12.57 7.22 5.10
C THR A 55 13.82 7.20 5.97
N GLN A 56 14.91 6.56 5.52
CA GLN A 56 16.14 6.40 6.30
C GLN A 56 16.77 7.75 6.70
N ASP A 57 16.73 8.75 5.82
CA ASP A 57 17.35 10.06 6.05
C ASP A 57 16.65 10.88 7.15
N ILE A 58 15.39 10.58 7.43
CA ILE A 58 14.60 11.23 8.49
C ILE A 58 14.56 10.43 9.80
N ALA A 59 15.34 9.35 9.89
CA ALA A 59 15.48 8.50 11.09
C ALA A 59 14.15 8.02 11.72
N VAL A 60 13.11 7.86 10.89
CA VAL A 60 11.78 7.39 11.34
C VAL A 60 11.80 5.87 11.52
N LYS A 61 11.43 5.41 12.72
CA LYS A 61 11.23 3.98 13.00
C LYS A 61 9.77 3.60 12.82
N LEU A 62 9.49 2.68 11.90
CA LEU A 62 8.15 2.13 11.68
C LEU A 62 7.78 1.20 12.84
N LYS A 63 6.93 1.65 13.78
CA LYS A 63 6.47 0.88 14.93
C LYS A 63 5.08 0.28 14.72
N HIS A 64 4.14 1.07 14.24
CA HIS A 64 2.74 0.69 14.07
C HIS A 64 2.38 0.66 12.59
N ILE A 65 1.88 -0.47 12.12
CA ILE A 65 1.53 -0.70 10.73
C ILE A 65 0.03 -1.01 10.65
N VAL A 66 -0.72 -0.12 10.02
CA VAL A 66 -2.17 -0.29 9.84
C VAL A 66 -2.43 -0.87 8.45
N VAL A 67 -2.98 -2.08 8.40
CA VAL A 67 -3.16 -2.83 7.15
C VAL A 67 -4.60 -3.29 6.94
N ASP A 68 -4.91 -3.77 5.75
CA ASP A 68 -6.21 -4.38 5.43
C ASP A 68 -6.28 -5.84 5.91
N LEU A 69 -7.48 -6.42 5.84
CA LEU A 69 -7.74 -7.80 6.23
C LEU A 69 -6.94 -8.83 5.41
N GLY A 70 -6.54 -8.48 4.19
CA GLY A 70 -5.70 -9.32 3.33
C GLY A 70 -4.32 -9.65 3.93
N PHE A 71 -3.86 -8.84 4.88
CA PHE A 71 -2.57 -9.00 5.56
C PHE A 71 -2.64 -9.77 6.88
N ARG A 72 -3.56 -10.72 7.03
CA ARG A 72 -3.66 -11.56 8.23
C ARG A 72 -2.50 -12.55 8.32
N GLY A 73 -2.06 -12.86 9.54
CA GLY A 73 -1.06 -13.91 9.81
C GLY A 73 0.40 -13.52 9.58
N VAL A 74 0.70 -12.25 9.33
CA VAL A 74 2.06 -11.76 8.99
C VAL A 74 2.84 -11.21 10.19
N ASP A 75 2.30 -11.35 11.39
CA ASP A 75 2.94 -10.85 12.61
C ASP A 75 4.31 -11.53 12.86
N ALA A 76 4.40 -12.83 12.61
CA ALA A 76 5.62 -13.61 12.81
C ALA A 76 6.76 -13.19 11.85
N ASP A 77 6.41 -12.78 10.62
CA ASP A 77 7.37 -12.40 9.59
C ASP A 77 7.94 -10.99 9.80
N ASN A 78 7.34 -10.21 10.73
CA ASN A 78 7.71 -8.82 10.96
C ASN A 78 7.96 -8.55 12.46
N PRO A 79 8.99 -9.17 13.08
CA PRO A 79 9.27 -8.99 14.49
C PRO A 79 9.58 -7.53 14.82
N GLY A 80 9.11 -7.05 15.95
CA GLY A 80 9.32 -5.68 16.44
C GLY A 80 8.40 -4.62 15.82
N LYS A 81 7.45 -5.00 14.94
CA LYS A 81 6.43 -4.12 14.38
C LYS A 81 5.05 -4.56 14.83
N GLU A 82 4.23 -3.61 15.26
CA GLU A 82 2.84 -3.88 15.65
C GLU A 82 1.93 -3.77 14.42
N ILE A 83 1.37 -4.92 13.98
CA ILE A 83 0.48 -4.98 12.83
C ILE A 83 -0.97 -4.90 13.30
N ILE A 84 -1.67 -3.87 12.85
CA ILE A 84 -3.03 -3.52 13.24
C ILE A 84 -3.96 -3.72 12.05
N HIS A 85 -4.95 -4.58 12.19
CA HIS A 85 -5.98 -4.83 11.18
C HIS A 85 -7.36 -5.10 11.81
N ARG A 86 -8.42 -5.01 11.02
CA ARG A 86 -9.81 -5.21 11.52
C ARG A 86 -10.06 -6.58 12.15
N GLY A 87 -9.30 -7.61 11.78
CA GLY A 87 -9.41 -8.93 12.40
C GLY A 87 -9.07 -8.97 13.88
N LYS A 88 -8.26 -8.01 14.37
CA LYS A 88 -7.89 -7.84 15.79
C LYS A 88 -8.79 -6.86 16.55
N PHE A 89 -9.91 -6.40 15.97
CA PHE A 89 -10.70 -5.27 16.46
C PHE A 89 -11.12 -5.37 17.94
N LYS A 90 -11.38 -6.59 18.44
CA LYS A 90 -11.78 -6.81 19.85
C LYS A 90 -10.65 -6.52 20.85
N SER A 91 -9.40 -6.78 20.47
CA SER A 91 -8.20 -6.59 21.32
C SER A 91 -7.56 -5.21 21.17
N LEU A 92 -8.03 -4.36 20.23
CA LEU A 92 -7.44 -3.06 19.95
C LEU A 92 -7.88 -2.00 20.95
N THR A 93 -6.93 -1.11 21.29
CA THR A 93 -7.20 0.09 22.09
C THR A 93 -8.08 1.09 21.34
N LYS A 94 -8.67 2.05 22.06
CA LYS A 94 -9.48 3.13 21.46
C LYS A 94 -8.69 3.93 20.41
N GLN A 95 -7.40 4.17 20.68
CA GLN A 95 -6.49 4.88 19.76
C GLN A 95 -6.26 4.07 18.47
N GLN A 96 -5.96 2.79 18.57
CA GLN A 96 -5.76 1.91 17.41
C GLN A 96 -7.03 1.76 16.55
N LYS A 97 -8.20 1.75 17.19
CA LYS A 97 -9.49 1.79 16.47
C LYS A 97 -9.66 3.10 15.68
N GLY A 98 -9.17 4.22 16.22
CA GLY A 98 -9.10 5.49 15.50
C GLY A 98 -8.19 5.40 14.27
N TRP A 99 -7.04 4.75 14.41
CA TRP A 99 -6.11 4.55 13.29
C TRP A 99 -6.71 3.70 12.16
N LEU A 100 -7.47 2.66 12.50
CA LEU A 100 -8.19 1.86 11.50
C LEU A 100 -9.24 2.67 10.73
N LYS A 101 -9.94 3.59 11.40
CA LYS A 101 -10.88 4.49 10.71
C LYS A 101 -10.14 5.42 9.74
N ARG A 102 -9.01 5.99 10.18
CA ARG A 102 -8.22 6.90 9.35
C ARG A 102 -7.55 6.21 8.16
N ARG A 103 -7.32 4.90 8.21
CA ARG A 103 -6.80 4.14 7.06
C ARG A 103 -7.62 4.35 5.78
N THR A 104 -8.93 4.59 5.91
CA THR A 104 -9.81 4.86 4.75
C THR A 104 -9.34 6.07 3.95
N ALA A 105 -8.55 6.99 4.53
CA ALA A 105 -7.96 8.12 3.82
C ALA A 105 -6.92 7.73 2.75
N VAL A 106 -6.47 6.48 2.72
CA VAL A 106 -5.62 5.96 1.63
C VAL A 106 -6.41 5.80 0.32
N GLU A 107 -7.71 5.56 0.39
CA GLU A 107 -8.54 5.35 -0.81
C GLU A 107 -8.61 6.58 -1.73
N PRO A 108 -8.81 7.81 -1.22
CA PRO A 108 -8.66 9.02 -2.04
C PRO A 108 -7.28 9.16 -2.68
N ALA A 109 -6.18 8.88 -1.94
CA ALA A 109 -4.84 8.93 -2.49
C ALA A 109 -4.66 7.96 -3.67
N ILE A 110 -5.17 6.72 -3.53
CA ILE A 110 -5.19 5.75 -4.63
C ILE A 110 -6.08 6.25 -5.78
N GLY A 111 -7.19 6.90 -5.50
CA GLY A 111 -8.05 7.54 -6.49
C GLY A 111 -7.30 8.57 -7.30
N HIS A 112 -6.60 9.51 -6.67
CA HIS A 112 -5.76 10.51 -7.33
C HIS A 112 -4.63 9.89 -8.14
N LEU A 113 -3.93 8.89 -7.62
CA LEU A 113 -2.90 8.16 -8.36
C LEU A 113 -3.47 7.56 -9.66
N LYS A 114 -4.70 7.06 -9.63
CA LYS A 114 -5.36 6.49 -10.81
C LYS A 114 -5.83 7.56 -11.79
N SER A 115 -6.56 8.57 -11.33
CA SER A 115 -7.19 9.57 -12.20
C SER A 115 -6.21 10.63 -12.70
N ASP A 116 -5.41 11.19 -11.80
CA ASP A 116 -4.58 12.36 -12.08
C ASP A 116 -3.20 11.96 -12.61
N HIS A 117 -2.69 10.81 -12.12
CA HIS A 117 -1.38 10.27 -12.49
C HIS A 117 -1.47 9.05 -13.44
N ARG A 118 -2.64 8.79 -14.03
CA ARG A 118 -2.87 7.76 -15.06
C ARG A 118 -2.45 6.33 -14.68
N MET A 119 -2.42 6.01 -13.39
CA MET A 119 -2.05 4.67 -12.90
C MET A 119 -3.15 3.61 -13.16
N ASP A 120 -4.31 4.00 -13.66
CA ASP A 120 -5.38 3.10 -14.08
C ASP A 120 -5.08 2.41 -15.42
N ARG A 121 -4.08 2.91 -16.17
CA ARG A 121 -3.73 2.40 -17.51
C ARG A 121 -2.24 2.15 -17.65
N CYS A 122 -1.89 1.04 -18.30
CA CYS A 122 -0.54 0.78 -18.75
C CYS A 122 -0.54 0.64 -20.27
N TRP A 123 0.03 1.60 -20.97
CA TRP A 123 0.08 1.67 -22.41
C TRP A 123 1.01 0.62 -23.05
N LEU A 124 2.04 0.18 -22.31
CA LEU A 124 3.11 -0.66 -22.83
C LEU A 124 2.99 -2.14 -22.46
N GLN A 125 2.01 -2.53 -21.68
CA GLN A 125 1.66 -3.92 -21.30
C GLN A 125 2.84 -4.84 -20.88
N VAL A 126 4.04 -4.29 -20.65
CA VAL A 126 5.25 -5.05 -20.32
C VAL A 126 5.57 -4.88 -18.83
N PRO A 127 5.78 -5.97 -18.07
CA PRO A 127 5.91 -5.91 -16.60
C PRO A 127 7.02 -5.00 -16.08
N TRP A 128 8.15 -4.88 -16.78
CA TRP A 128 9.24 -4.02 -16.35
C TRP A 128 8.98 -2.53 -16.61
N VAL A 129 8.20 -2.19 -17.65
CA VAL A 129 7.80 -0.81 -17.96
C VAL A 129 6.80 -0.28 -16.93
N MET A 130 5.90 -1.13 -16.43
CA MET A 130 5.01 -0.77 -15.33
C MET A 130 5.78 -0.33 -14.08
N ARG A 131 6.93 -0.95 -13.79
CA ARG A 131 7.80 -0.51 -12.68
C ARG A 131 8.44 0.84 -12.94
N CYS A 132 8.85 1.11 -14.16
CA CYS A 132 9.48 2.40 -14.52
C CYS A 132 8.48 3.56 -14.47
N THR A 133 7.27 3.39 -15.00
CA THR A 133 6.24 4.45 -14.96
C THR A 133 5.83 4.80 -13.54
N GLN A 134 5.63 3.82 -12.68
CA GLN A 134 5.31 4.05 -11.26
C GLN A 134 6.42 4.78 -10.51
N SER A 135 7.68 4.47 -10.80
CA SER A 135 8.82 5.16 -10.19
C SER A 135 8.97 6.60 -10.67
N ALA A 136 8.64 6.87 -11.94
CA ALA A 136 8.66 8.23 -12.49
C ALA A 136 7.53 9.11 -11.92
N GLU A 137 6.35 8.57 -11.74
CA GLU A 137 5.20 9.29 -11.16
C GLU A 137 5.39 9.60 -9.68
N LEU A 138 6.04 8.70 -8.92
CA LEU A 138 6.44 8.96 -7.53
C LEU A 138 7.42 10.14 -7.42
N ARG A 139 8.34 10.28 -8.37
CA ARG A 139 9.26 11.43 -8.39
C ARG A 139 8.52 12.74 -8.69
N ALA A 140 7.53 12.71 -9.56
CA ALA A 140 6.71 13.88 -9.88
C ALA A 140 5.86 14.36 -8.70
N THR A 141 5.32 13.45 -7.90
CA THR A 141 4.53 13.78 -6.71
C THR A 141 5.38 14.31 -5.55
N THR A 142 6.64 13.90 -5.45
CA THR A 142 7.55 14.37 -4.39
C THR A 142 8.13 15.76 -4.70
N CYS A 143 8.13 16.19 -5.96
CA CYS A 143 8.64 17.52 -6.37
C CYS A 143 7.58 18.64 -6.31
N ALA A 144 6.30 18.32 -6.00
CA ALA A 144 5.20 19.29 -5.94
C ALA A 144 4.82 19.68 -4.50
N GLY A 145 5.72 19.47 -3.52
CA GLY A 145 5.57 19.86 -2.11
C GLY A 145 6.40 21.08 -1.76
#